data_5008631304be4b21254b61d3893954ff
#
_entry.id   5008631304be4b21254b61d3893954ff
#
_cell.length_a   1.000
_cell.length_b   1.000
_cell.length_c   1.000
_cell.angle_alpha   90.00
_cell.angle_beta   90.00
_cell.angle_gamma   90.00
#
_symmetry.space_group_name_H-M   'P 1'
#
loop_
_entity.id
_entity.type
_entity.pdbx_description
1 polymer ?
#
loop_
_entity_poly.entity_id
_entity_poly.type
_entity_poly.pdbx_seq_one_letter_code
_entity_poly.pdbx_strand_id
1 'polypeptide(L)'
;MANPRAIVDLTHEVRRLATGKIGDINDINRETTFLALNALIEAARAGEAGKGFAVVANQVKHVSKRIGEITDILNKELAGSLTRLTELGDTMIDRMHAHDGQRCADLALNMIDIVDRNLYERSCDVRWWATDSALVDCVTYDSDELSRHASERLSVILDSYTVYKDLWVVDAEGTVVANGRASTYPVAGQKVNGARWFQAAMGTASGADYVAFDVETMPQLQNAQVASYATAIREGGQADGRVLGALVIFFDWAPQALAVVKGVRFSDEEWSRTRCMIVDASFRVIASSDGQGVLQETFRLRTNGAAAGFYQESDRTTVSFAATPGYETYKGLGWYGVICQKPAAADAKAVAAH
;
A
#
# COMPACT_ATOMS: atom_id res chain seq x y z
N MET A 1 2.85 -12.43 -20.46
CA MET A 1 2.83 -11.18 -21.28
C MET A 1 4.26 -10.79 -21.61
N ALA A 2 4.52 -10.21 -22.79
CA ALA A 2 5.87 -9.73 -23.11
C ALA A 2 6.25 -8.61 -22.12
N ASN A 3 7.44 -8.72 -21.51
CA ASN A 3 7.95 -7.71 -20.60
C ASN A 3 8.35 -6.47 -21.43
N PRO A 4 7.77 -5.27 -21.22
CA PRO A 4 8.13 -4.05 -21.97
C PRO A 4 9.62 -3.71 -21.92
N ARG A 5 10.31 -4.06 -20.83
CA ARG A 5 11.77 -3.91 -20.73
C ARG A 5 12.51 -4.78 -21.75
N ALA A 6 12.04 -6.00 -22.00
CA ALA A 6 12.63 -6.84 -23.03
C ALA A 6 12.51 -6.21 -24.42
N ILE A 7 11.48 -5.41 -24.68
CA ILE A 7 11.31 -4.65 -25.92
C ILE A 7 12.38 -3.55 -26.01
N VAL A 8 12.62 -2.81 -24.94
CA VAL A 8 13.65 -1.76 -24.88
C VAL A 8 15.04 -2.37 -25.08
N ASP A 9 15.36 -3.46 -24.37
CA ASP A 9 16.64 -4.16 -24.48
C ASP A 9 16.88 -4.67 -25.90
N LEU A 10 15.87 -5.31 -26.52
CA LEU A 10 15.93 -5.78 -27.90
C LEU A 10 16.11 -4.60 -28.88
N THR A 11 15.48 -3.46 -28.63
CA THR A 11 15.63 -2.26 -29.45
C THR A 11 17.07 -1.74 -29.42
N HIS A 12 17.72 -1.76 -28.23
CA HIS A 12 19.13 -1.40 -28.10
C HIS A 12 20.05 -2.40 -28.81
N GLU A 13 19.78 -3.69 -28.76
CA GLU A 13 20.53 -4.71 -29.47
C GLU A 13 20.40 -4.54 -30.98
N VAL A 14 19.19 -4.35 -31.50
CA VAL A 14 18.93 -4.09 -32.91
C VAL A 14 19.66 -2.83 -33.39
N ARG A 15 19.64 -1.76 -32.57
CA ARG A 15 20.38 -0.52 -32.90
C ARG A 15 21.88 -0.80 -33.07
N ARG A 16 22.48 -1.53 -32.10
CA ARG A 16 23.92 -1.86 -32.17
C ARG A 16 24.29 -2.67 -33.42
N LEU A 17 23.50 -3.72 -33.69
CA LEU A 17 23.71 -4.57 -34.84
C LEU A 17 23.56 -3.81 -36.18
N ALA A 18 22.51 -3.02 -36.28
CA ALA A 18 22.24 -2.24 -37.50
C ALA A 18 23.32 -1.19 -37.74
N THR A 19 23.74 -0.45 -36.73
CA THR A 19 24.82 0.55 -36.84
C THR A 19 26.13 -0.11 -37.28
N GLY A 20 26.46 -1.28 -36.73
CA GLY A 20 27.65 -2.04 -37.16
C GLY A 20 27.57 -2.46 -38.64
N LYS A 21 26.41 -3.00 -39.06
CA LYS A 21 26.24 -3.45 -40.48
C LYS A 21 26.22 -2.28 -41.48
N ILE A 22 25.67 -1.15 -41.12
CA ILE A 22 25.72 0.07 -41.91
C ILE A 22 27.16 0.57 -42.03
N GLY A 23 27.95 0.47 -40.97
CA GLY A 23 29.39 0.74 -41.01
C GLY A 23 30.13 -0.14 -42.00
N ASP A 24 29.93 -1.47 -41.94
CA ASP A 24 30.51 -2.45 -42.87
C ASP A 24 30.17 -2.08 -44.34
N ILE A 25 28.89 -1.75 -44.62
CA ILE A 25 28.45 -1.36 -45.99
C ILE A 25 29.16 -0.08 -46.42
N ASN A 26 29.30 0.92 -45.57
CA ASN A 26 29.98 2.18 -45.93
C ASN A 26 31.47 1.97 -46.24
N ASP A 27 32.14 1.08 -45.48
CA ASP A 27 33.54 0.77 -45.72
C ASP A 27 33.74 0.06 -47.09
N ILE A 28 32.92 -0.97 -47.38
CA ILE A 28 32.92 -1.64 -48.69
C ILE A 28 32.63 -0.66 -49.82
N ASN A 29 31.68 0.24 -49.64
CA ASN A 29 31.31 1.25 -50.64
C ASN A 29 32.46 2.25 -50.89
N ARG A 30 33.20 2.61 -49.83
CA ARG A 30 34.39 3.48 -49.95
C ARG A 30 35.50 2.77 -50.76
N GLU A 31 35.79 1.49 -50.46
CA GLU A 31 36.75 0.69 -51.19
C GLU A 31 36.36 0.56 -52.67
N THR A 32 35.07 0.26 -52.95
CA THR A 32 34.55 0.16 -54.32
C THR A 32 34.68 1.48 -55.04
N THR A 33 34.44 2.61 -54.44
CA THR A 33 34.61 3.95 -55.01
C THR A 33 36.08 4.20 -55.34
N PHE A 34 37.01 3.80 -54.46
CA PHE A 34 38.44 3.95 -54.66
C PHE A 34 38.96 3.06 -55.84
N LEU A 35 38.49 1.81 -55.95
CA LEU A 35 38.77 0.92 -57.02
C LEU A 35 38.28 1.48 -58.40
N ALA A 36 37.06 2.02 -58.39
CA ALA A 36 36.50 2.65 -59.60
C ALA A 36 37.32 3.88 -60.03
N LEU A 37 37.80 4.67 -59.10
CA LEU A 37 38.65 5.83 -59.38
C LEU A 37 40.02 5.41 -60.01
N ASN A 38 40.65 4.38 -59.38
CA ASN A 38 41.90 3.82 -59.91
C ASN A 38 41.72 3.27 -61.33
N ALA A 39 40.61 2.56 -61.59
CA ALA A 39 40.30 2.04 -62.93
C ALA A 39 40.09 3.19 -63.94
N LEU A 40 39.50 4.30 -63.53
CA LEU A 40 39.39 5.50 -64.43
C LEU A 40 40.74 6.10 -64.74
N ILE A 41 41.67 6.15 -63.80
CA ILE A 41 43.02 6.67 -63.99
C ILE A 41 43.78 5.76 -65.00
N GLU A 42 43.72 4.45 -64.85
CA GLU A 42 44.38 3.52 -65.78
C GLU A 42 43.71 3.52 -67.15
N ALA A 43 42.39 3.63 -67.24
CA ALA A 43 41.69 3.78 -68.50
C ALA A 43 42.14 5.06 -69.29
N ALA A 44 42.32 6.17 -68.56
CA ALA A 44 42.83 7.41 -69.12
C ALA A 44 44.29 7.26 -69.65
N ARG A 45 45.13 6.50 -68.93
CA ARG A 45 46.51 6.20 -69.35
C ARG A 45 46.56 5.37 -70.60
N ALA A 46 45.60 4.45 -70.78
CA ALA A 46 45.55 3.59 -72.01
C ALA A 46 44.98 4.30 -73.22
N GLY A 47 44.60 5.52 -73.21
CA GLY A 47 44.13 6.34 -74.32
C GLY A 47 42.90 5.74 -75.03
N GLU A 48 42.90 5.63 -76.32
CA GLU A 48 41.79 5.09 -77.12
C GLU A 48 41.39 3.66 -76.71
N ALA A 49 42.38 2.80 -76.40
CA ALA A 49 42.15 1.42 -75.99
C ALA A 49 41.41 1.32 -74.60
N GLY A 50 41.50 2.35 -73.78
CA GLY A 50 40.89 2.39 -72.47
C GLY A 50 39.42 2.88 -72.37
N LYS A 51 38.86 3.39 -73.51
CA LYS A 51 37.53 4.01 -73.55
C LYS A 51 36.40 3.12 -72.98
N GLY A 52 36.41 1.82 -73.35
CA GLY A 52 35.44 0.85 -72.86
C GLY A 52 35.53 0.64 -71.33
N PHE A 53 36.76 0.56 -70.80
CA PHE A 53 37.00 0.46 -69.33
C PHE A 53 36.59 1.72 -68.58
N ALA A 54 36.80 2.90 -69.14
CA ALA A 54 36.38 4.15 -68.53
C ALA A 54 34.88 4.23 -68.37
N VAL A 55 34.08 3.72 -69.30
CA VAL A 55 32.61 3.64 -69.18
C VAL A 55 32.20 2.74 -68.04
N VAL A 56 32.78 1.55 -67.90
CA VAL A 56 32.46 0.61 -66.78
C VAL A 56 32.88 1.21 -65.47
N ALA A 57 34.05 1.79 -65.32
CA ALA A 57 34.54 2.40 -64.11
C ALA A 57 33.65 3.59 -63.63
N ASN A 58 33.20 4.42 -64.60
CA ASN A 58 32.22 5.47 -64.29
C ASN A 58 30.89 4.91 -63.82
N GLN A 59 30.42 3.81 -64.41
CA GLN A 59 29.18 3.16 -63.96
C GLN A 59 29.32 2.60 -62.54
N VAL A 60 30.44 1.97 -62.18
CA VAL A 60 30.73 1.48 -60.82
C VAL A 60 30.76 2.64 -59.82
N LYS A 61 31.44 3.75 -60.16
CA LYS A 61 31.48 4.96 -59.36
C LYS A 61 30.06 5.51 -59.10
N HIS A 62 29.20 5.56 -60.14
CA HIS A 62 27.82 6.02 -60.01
C HIS A 62 26.98 5.12 -59.11
N VAL A 63 27.14 3.78 -59.22
CA VAL A 63 26.46 2.79 -58.33
C VAL A 63 26.92 2.97 -56.91
N SER A 64 28.23 3.12 -56.69
CA SER A 64 28.76 3.35 -55.32
C SER A 64 28.19 4.62 -54.68
N LYS A 65 28.09 5.73 -55.45
CA LYS A 65 27.46 6.97 -54.94
C LYS A 65 26.01 6.73 -54.53
N ARG A 66 25.27 5.99 -55.34
CA ARG A 66 23.86 5.67 -55.09
C ARG A 66 23.70 4.74 -53.88
N ILE A 67 24.62 3.79 -53.66
CA ILE A 67 24.65 2.96 -52.44
C ILE A 67 24.86 3.83 -51.22
N GLY A 68 25.79 4.79 -51.25
CA GLY A 68 26.02 5.74 -50.15
C GLY A 68 24.75 6.51 -49.77
N GLU A 69 24.07 7.09 -50.79
CA GLU A 69 22.82 7.84 -50.59
C GLU A 69 21.73 6.98 -49.95
N ILE A 70 21.55 5.73 -50.40
CA ILE A 70 20.57 4.79 -49.85
C ILE A 70 20.94 4.41 -48.42
N THR A 71 22.22 4.16 -48.13
CA THR A 71 22.70 3.80 -46.80
C THR A 71 22.50 4.94 -45.79
N ASP A 72 22.72 6.18 -46.21
CA ASP A 72 22.47 7.37 -45.36
C ASP A 72 20.98 7.54 -45.05
N ILE A 73 20.11 7.32 -46.03
CA ILE A 73 18.65 7.36 -45.81
C ILE A 73 18.24 6.26 -44.83
N LEU A 74 18.69 5.01 -45.07
CA LEU A 74 18.41 3.86 -44.22
C LEU A 74 18.85 4.11 -42.78
N ASN A 75 20.05 4.66 -42.58
CA ASN A 75 20.57 4.97 -41.25
C ASN A 75 19.68 5.98 -40.53
N LYS A 76 19.23 7.05 -41.20
CA LYS A 76 18.33 8.06 -40.62
C LYS A 76 16.96 7.48 -40.27
N GLU A 77 16.36 6.73 -41.19
CA GLU A 77 15.02 6.14 -40.96
C GLU A 77 15.03 5.11 -39.84
N LEU A 78 16.07 4.24 -39.82
CA LEU A 78 16.22 3.23 -38.79
C LEU A 78 16.49 3.86 -37.43
N ALA A 79 17.40 4.84 -37.36
CA ALA A 79 17.68 5.56 -36.11
C ALA A 79 16.41 6.23 -35.55
N GLY A 80 15.64 6.90 -36.41
CA GLY A 80 14.36 7.50 -36.01
C GLY A 80 13.32 6.50 -35.52
N SER A 81 13.22 5.35 -36.18
CA SER A 81 12.28 4.29 -35.80
C SER A 81 12.66 3.64 -34.47
N LEU A 82 13.95 3.35 -34.25
CA LEU A 82 14.47 2.78 -33.03
C LEU A 82 14.33 3.76 -31.82
N THR A 83 14.51 5.06 -32.05
CA THR A 83 14.27 6.07 -31.02
C THR A 83 12.81 6.06 -30.59
N ARG A 84 11.87 6.08 -31.54
CA ARG A 84 10.42 6.01 -31.20
C ARG A 84 10.05 4.72 -30.44
N LEU A 85 10.65 3.58 -30.80
CA LEU A 85 10.42 2.32 -30.08
C LEU A 85 10.94 2.36 -28.68
N THR A 86 12.08 2.98 -28.41
CA THR A 86 12.61 3.19 -27.05
C THR A 86 11.66 4.07 -26.24
N GLU A 87 11.26 5.23 -26.77
CA GLU A 87 10.33 6.16 -26.13
C GLU A 87 8.97 5.51 -25.81
N LEU A 88 8.47 4.68 -26.73
CA LEU A 88 7.24 3.93 -26.52
C LEU A 88 7.40 2.88 -25.40
N GLY A 89 8.54 2.17 -25.40
CA GLY A 89 8.87 1.20 -24.35
C GLY A 89 8.94 1.84 -22.98
N ASP A 90 9.63 2.96 -22.84
CA ASP A 90 9.74 3.73 -21.60
C ASP A 90 8.36 4.22 -21.12
N THR A 91 7.56 4.77 -22.05
CA THR A 91 6.18 5.20 -21.74
C THR A 91 5.32 4.03 -21.24
N MET A 92 5.47 2.83 -21.81
CA MET A 92 4.75 1.64 -21.36
C MET A 92 5.18 1.20 -19.96
N ILE A 93 6.47 1.25 -19.65
CA ILE A 93 7.01 0.95 -18.32
C ILE A 93 6.44 1.92 -17.28
N ASP A 94 6.47 3.21 -17.55
CA ASP A 94 5.94 4.25 -16.65
C ASP A 94 4.44 4.06 -16.41
N ARG A 95 3.68 3.77 -17.46
CA ARG A 95 2.23 3.49 -17.32
C ARG A 95 1.95 2.23 -16.50
N MET A 96 2.75 1.18 -16.67
CA MET A 96 2.61 -0.03 -15.86
C MET A 96 2.88 0.27 -14.38
N HIS A 97 3.96 0.98 -14.07
CA HIS A 97 4.26 1.39 -12.69
C HIS A 97 3.16 2.25 -12.09
N ALA A 98 2.63 3.21 -12.85
CA ALA A 98 1.52 4.04 -12.41
C ALA A 98 0.25 3.21 -12.15
N HIS A 99 -0.07 2.26 -13.05
CA HIS A 99 -1.22 1.37 -12.88
C HIS A 99 -1.07 0.46 -11.65
N ASP A 100 0.10 -0.15 -11.45
CA ASP A 100 0.36 -1.03 -10.31
C ASP A 100 0.34 -0.24 -8.99
N GLY A 101 0.91 0.96 -8.97
CA GLY A 101 0.87 1.85 -7.82
C GLY A 101 -0.56 2.26 -7.46
N GLN A 102 -1.38 2.65 -8.45
CA GLN A 102 -2.78 2.99 -8.24
C GLN A 102 -3.59 1.78 -7.76
N ARG A 103 -3.40 0.60 -8.36
CA ARG A 103 -4.06 -0.63 -7.91
C ARG A 103 -3.73 -0.94 -6.45
N CYS A 104 -2.48 -0.79 -6.04
CA CYS A 104 -2.09 -0.98 -4.64
C CYS A 104 -2.70 0.09 -3.72
N ALA A 105 -2.86 1.35 -4.17
CA ALA A 105 -3.55 2.38 -3.41
C ALA A 105 -5.05 2.06 -3.22
N ASP A 106 -5.70 1.54 -4.25
CA ASP A 106 -7.10 1.10 -4.19
C ASP A 106 -7.27 -0.12 -3.24
N LEU A 107 -6.30 -1.04 -3.24
CA LEU A 107 -6.26 -2.15 -2.29
C LEU A 107 -6.01 -1.67 -0.85
N ALA A 108 -5.16 -0.66 -0.66
CA ALA A 108 -4.94 -0.03 0.64
C ALA A 108 -6.21 0.68 1.14
N LEU A 109 -6.95 1.34 0.26
CA LEU A 109 -8.25 1.93 0.58
C LEU A 109 -9.27 0.86 0.97
N ASN A 110 -9.38 -0.23 0.22
CA ASN A 110 -10.27 -1.32 0.57
C ASN A 110 -9.93 -1.93 1.93
N MET A 111 -8.66 -2.09 2.23
CA MET A 111 -8.18 -2.61 3.51
C MET A 111 -8.61 -1.71 4.68
N ILE A 112 -8.45 -0.39 4.56
CA ILE A 112 -8.82 0.53 5.64
C ILE A 112 -10.34 0.77 5.73
N ASP A 113 -11.08 0.69 4.63
CA ASP A 113 -12.55 0.76 4.62
C ASP A 113 -13.17 -0.44 5.37
N ILE A 114 -12.59 -1.65 5.22
CA ILE A 114 -13.02 -2.82 6.00
C ILE A 114 -12.81 -2.57 7.51
N VAL A 115 -11.71 -1.94 7.88
CA VAL A 115 -11.44 -1.57 9.28
C VAL A 115 -12.47 -0.56 9.77
N ASP A 116 -12.73 0.52 9.02
CA ASP A 116 -13.69 1.56 9.42
C ASP A 116 -15.10 1.02 9.63
N ARG A 117 -15.56 0.14 8.73
CA ARG A 117 -16.87 -0.53 8.87
C ARG A 117 -16.92 -1.38 10.14
N ASN A 118 -15.87 -2.11 10.41
CA ASN A 118 -15.75 -2.92 11.62
C ASN A 118 -15.77 -2.04 12.88
N LEU A 119 -15.02 -0.95 12.89
CA LEU A 119 -14.92 -0.04 14.03
C LEU A 119 -16.19 0.82 14.23
N TYR A 120 -16.94 1.10 13.15
CA TYR A 120 -18.26 1.69 13.25
C TYR A 120 -19.20 0.83 14.11
N GLU A 121 -19.24 -0.48 13.88
CA GLU A 121 -20.03 -1.41 14.68
C GLU A 121 -19.66 -1.30 16.18
N ARG A 122 -18.36 -1.17 16.49
CA ARG A 122 -17.90 -0.99 17.89
C ARG A 122 -18.46 0.28 18.52
N SER A 123 -18.56 1.35 17.74
CA SER A 123 -19.17 2.59 18.21
C SER A 123 -20.68 2.46 18.47
N CYS A 124 -21.37 1.61 17.73
CA CYS A 124 -22.77 1.29 17.96
C CYS A 124 -22.95 0.39 19.18
N ASP A 125 -22.16 -0.67 19.27
CA ASP A 125 -22.20 -1.65 20.36
C ASP A 125 -22.04 -0.98 21.74
N VAL A 126 -21.02 -0.14 21.92
CA VAL A 126 -20.75 0.50 23.22
C VAL A 126 -21.89 1.42 23.65
N ARG A 127 -22.49 2.19 22.71
CA ARG A 127 -23.62 3.06 23.02
C ARG A 127 -24.88 2.28 23.36
N TRP A 128 -25.15 1.22 22.61
CA TRP A 128 -26.32 0.39 22.83
C TRP A 128 -26.22 -0.39 24.14
N TRP A 129 -25.11 -1.06 24.40
CA TRP A 129 -24.96 -1.85 25.62
C TRP A 129 -24.89 -0.99 26.90
N ALA A 130 -24.42 0.25 26.80
CA ALA A 130 -24.47 1.17 27.95
C ALA A 130 -25.90 1.50 28.42
N THR A 131 -26.93 1.18 27.64
CA THR A 131 -28.36 1.35 28.01
C THR A 131 -29.00 0.07 28.62
N ASP A 132 -28.25 -1.05 28.69
CA ASP A 132 -28.77 -2.30 29.29
C ASP A 132 -29.09 -2.07 30.78
N SER A 133 -30.31 -2.42 31.18
CA SER A 133 -30.78 -2.20 32.54
C SER A 133 -29.91 -2.84 33.61
N ALA A 134 -29.33 -4.02 33.30
CA ALA A 134 -28.43 -4.70 34.25
C ALA A 134 -27.16 -3.88 34.51
N LEU A 135 -26.65 -3.17 33.51
CA LEU A 135 -25.48 -2.31 33.65
C LEU A 135 -25.83 -1.00 34.39
N VAL A 136 -26.98 -0.42 34.02
CA VAL A 136 -27.50 0.80 34.68
C VAL A 136 -27.76 0.54 36.18
N ASP A 137 -28.42 -0.55 36.53
CA ASP A 137 -28.71 -0.92 37.92
C ASP A 137 -27.41 -1.20 38.69
N CYS A 138 -26.43 -1.85 38.07
CA CYS A 138 -25.13 -2.15 38.66
C CYS A 138 -24.37 -0.90 39.12
N VAL A 139 -24.41 0.20 38.37
CA VAL A 139 -23.77 1.47 38.74
C VAL A 139 -24.66 2.41 39.53
N THR A 140 -25.95 2.10 39.63
CA THR A 140 -26.92 2.90 40.42
C THR A 140 -26.96 2.45 41.88
N TYR A 141 -26.88 1.14 42.12
CA TYR A 141 -27.04 0.54 43.41
C TYR A 141 -25.79 -0.27 43.77
N ASP A 142 -25.18 0.02 44.91
CA ASP A 142 -24.02 -0.71 45.42
C ASP A 142 -24.49 -2.10 45.94
N SER A 143 -24.37 -3.11 45.06
CA SER A 143 -24.84 -4.47 45.34
C SER A 143 -24.03 -5.51 44.59
N ASP A 144 -23.43 -6.47 45.34
CA ASP A 144 -22.71 -7.60 44.76
C ASP A 144 -23.60 -8.47 43.86
N GLU A 145 -24.90 -8.54 44.12
CA GLU A 145 -25.86 -9.29 43.32
C GLU A 145 -26.04 -8.64 41.94
N LEU A 146 -26.18 -7.31 41.91
CA LEU A 146 -26.31 -6.57 40.64
C LEU A 146 -25.00 -6.59 39.86
N SER A 147 -23.84 -6.48 40.51
CA SER A 147 -22.54 -6.62 39.88
C SER A 147 -22.34 -7.99 39.22
N ARG A 148 -22.76 -9.06 39.92
CA ARG A 148 -22.74 -10.41 39.35
C ARG A 148 -23.70 -10.54 38.16
N HIS A 149 -24.94 -10.02 38.29
CA HIS A 149 -25.91 -10.04 37.20
C HIS A 149 -25.42 -9.27 35.97
N ALA A 150 -24.82 -8.09 36.16
CA ALA A 150 -24.17 -7.36 35.05
C ALA A 150 -23.04 -8.17 34.40
N SER A 151 -22.19 -8.83 35.19
CA SER A 151 -21.12 -9.69 34.65
C SER A 151 -21.66 -10.87 33.84
N GLU A 152 -22.74 -11.51 34.31
CA GLU A 152 -23.43 -12.58 33.56
C GLU A 152 -23.99 -12.07 32.22
N ARG A 153 -24.62 -10.88 32.22
CA ARG A 153 -25.12 -10.23 30.99
C ARG A 153 -23.98 -9.94 30.00
N LEU A 154 -22.88 -9.36 30.50
CA LEU A 154 -21.70 -9.10 29.67
C LEU A 154 -21.07 -10.40 29.12
N SER A 155 -21.08 -11.48 29.92
CA SER A 155 -20.59 -12.79 29.45
C SER A 155 -21.41 -13.32 28.27
N VAL A 156 -22.75 -13.20 28.33
CA VAL A 156 -23.64 -13.60 27.21
C VAL A 156 -23.30 -12.82 25.93
N ILE A 157 -23.05 -11.52 26.05
CA ILE A 157 -22.62 -10.68 24.92
C ILE A 157 -21.30 -11.22 24.34
N LEU A 158 -20.31 -11.46 25.19
CA LEU A 158 -18.98 -11.94 24.78
C LEU A 158 -19.01 -13.36 24.19
N ASP A 159 -19.94 -14.20 24.57
CA ASP A 159 -20.13 -15.52 23.98
C ASP A 159 -20.68 -15.44 22.54
N SER A 160 -21.42 -14.38 22.25
CA SER A 160 -21.97 -14.12 20.92
C SER A 160 -21.02 -13.33 20.03
N TYR A 161 -20.24 -12.40 20.62
CA TYR A 161 -19.34 -11.48 19.93
C TYR A 161 -17.88 -11.82 20.22
N THR A 162 -17.30 -12.68 19.41
CA THR A 162 -15.93 -13.21 19.59
C THR A 162 -14.82 -12.19 19.31
N VAL A 163 -15.18 -10.98 18.90
CA VAL A 163 -14.25 -9.91 18.52
C VAL A 163 -13.78 -9.06 19.70
N TYR A 164 -14.29 -9.30 20.90
CA TYR A 164 -13.91 -8.57 22.10
C TYR A 164 -13.09 -9.43 23.06
N LYS A 165 -12.10 -8.81 23.71
CA LYS A 165 -11.36 -9.42 24.83
C LYS A 165 -12.21 -9.44 26.10
N ASP A 166 -12.73 -8.27 26.45
CA ASP A 166 -13.59 -8.09 27.62
C ASP A 166 -14.42 -6.81 27.50
N LEU A 167 -15.44 -6.69 28.36
CA LEU A 167 -16.26 -5.50 28.55
C LEU A 167 -16.27 -5.20 30.05
N TRP A 168 -16.02 -3.93 30.43
CA TRP A 168 -16.02 -3.54 31.84
C TRP A 168 -17.05 -2.46 32.13
N VAL A 169 -17.75 -2.62 33.22
CA VAL A 169 -18.60 -1.61 33.86
C VAL A 169 -17.81 -0.97 34.99
N VAL A 170 -17.76 0.35 34.98
CA VAL A 170 -16.99 1.14 35.94
C VAL A 170 -17.91 2.15 36.60
N ASP A 171 -17.88 2.24 37.94
CA ASP A 171 -18.66 3.20 38.71
C ASP A 171 -18.15 4.65 38.55
N ALA A 172 -18.86 5.63 39.17
CA ALA A 172 -18.48 7.04 39.10
C ALA A 172 -17.12 7.34 39.77
N GLU A 173 -16.68 6.52 40.70
CA GLU A 173 -15.43 6.62 41.44
C GLU A 173 -14.26 5.97 40.69
N GLY A 174 -14.53 5.37 39.50
CA GLY A 174 -13.57 4.70 38.67
C GLY A 174 -13.16 3.31 39.15
N THR A 175 -14.06 2.60 39.87
CA THR A 175 -13.86 1.18 40.23
C THR A 175 -14.54 0.30 39.18
N VAL A 176 -13.85 -0.73 38.72
CA VAL A 176 -14.48 -1.76 37.90
C VAL A 176 -15.42 -2.59 38.78
N VAL A 177 -16.72 -2.48 38.56
CA VAL A 177 -17.76 -3.15 39.36
C VAL A 177 -18.24 -4.46 38.71
N ALA A 178 -18.11 -4.59 37.38
CA ALA A 178 -18.43 -5.81 36.66
C ALA A 178 -17.58 -5.95 35.39
N ASN A 179 -17.30 -7.19 35.00
CA ASN A 179 -16.69 -7.49 33.70
C ASN A 179 -17.16 -8.84 33.16
N GLY A 180 -17.16 -8.99 31.84
CA GLY A 180 -17.76 -10.14 31.17
C GLY A 180 -16.93 -11.42 31.22
N ARG A 181 -15.61 -11.34 31.40
CA ARG A 181 -14.70 -12.47 31.48
C ARG A 181 -13.97 -12.53 32.82
N ALA A 182 -14.73 -12.39 33.92
CA ALA A 182 -14.19 -12.28 35.26
C ALA A 182 -13.27 -13.46 35.65
N SER A 183 -13.53 -14.67 35.17
CA SER A 183 -12.67 -15.84 35.43
C SER A 183 -11.33 -15.75 34.70
N THR A 184 -11.26 -15.09 33.53
CA THR A 184 -10.05 -14.94 32.72
C THR A 184 -9.30 -13.67 33.10
N TYR A 185 -10.03 -12.60 33.38
CA TYR A 185 -9.51 -11.28 33.70
C TYR A 185 -10.12 -10.80 35.03
N PRO A 186 -9.49 -11.08 36.16
CA PRO A 186 -10.01 -10.70 37.49
C PRO A 186 -9.73 -9.21 37.75
N VAL A 187 -10.51 -8.34 37.11
CA VAL A 187 -10.36 -6.88 37.18
C VAL A 187 -11.35 -6.19 38.10
N ALA A 188 -12.36 -6.89 38.59
CA ALA A 188 -13.33 -6.34 39.56
C ALA A 188 -12.62 -5.78 40.81
N GLY A 189 -13.02 -4.60 41.25
CA GLY A 189 -12.41 -3.86 42.34
C GLY A 189 -11.18 -3.04 41.96
N GLN A 190 -10.63 -3.17 40.73
CA GLN A 190 -9.52 -2.34 40.30
C GLN A 190 -9.95 -0.88 40.05
N LYS A 191 -9.09 0.06 40.43
CA LYS A 191 -9.28 1.50 40.15
C LYS A 191 -8.70 1.86 38.79
N VAL A 192 -9.55 2.43 37.93
CA VAL A 192 -9.20 2.88 36.58
C VAL A 192 -9.52 4.38 36.36
N ASN A 193 -9.72 5.12 37.42
CA ASN A 193 -10.04 6.57 37.38
C ASN A 193 -8.95 7.40 36.67
N GLY A 194 -7.70 6.93 36.64
CA GLY A 194 -6.61 7.55 35.89
C GLY A 194 -6.58 7.18 34.39
N ALA A 195 -7.39 6.23 33.93
CA ALA A 195 -7.40 5.81 32.54
C ALA A 195 -8.01 6.90 31.64
N ARG A 196 -7.34 7.20 30.53
CA ARG A 196 -7.79 8.24 29.58
C ARG A 196 -9.19 7.95 29.03
N TRP A 197 -9.47 6.69 28.70
CA TRP A 197 -10.77 6.27 28.18
C TRP A 197 -11.89 6.46 29.21
N PHE A 198 -11.63 6.23 30.51
CA PHE A 198 -12.61 6.44 31.56
C PHE A 198 -12.95 7.92 31.71
N GLN A 199 -11.93 8.77 31.86
CA GLN A 199 -12.12 10.22 31.98
C GLN A 199 -12.87 10.81 30.79
N ALA A 200 -12.54 10.37 29.59
CA ALA A 200 -13.19 10.83 28.37
C ALA A 200 -14.64 10.32 28.27
N ALA A 201 -14.92 9.07 28.65
CA ALA A 201 -16.26 8.51 28.68
C ALA A 201 -17.17 9.24 29.64
N MET A 202 -16.69 9.52 30.89
CA MET A 202 -17.42 10.30 31.89
C MET A 202 -17.71 11.74 31.45
N GLY A 203 -16.90 12.27 30.52
CA GLY A 203 -17.08 13.62 29.93
C GLY A 203 -18.00 13.68 28.73
N THR A 204 -18.59 12.56 28.27
CA THR A 204 -19.49 12.56 27.10
C THR A 204 -20.74 13.41 27.36
N ALA A 205 -21.15 14.23 26.39
CA ALA A 205 -22.28 15.15 26.58
C ALA A 205 -23.64 14.43 26.57
N SER A 206 -23.76 13.31 25.85
CA SER A 206 -25.00 12.58 25.66
C SER A 206 -24.75 11.08 25.54
N GLY A 207 -25.79 10.27 25.69
CA GLY A 207 -25.75 8.82 25.44
C GLY A 207 -25.57 8.46 23.94
N ALA A 208 -25.65 9.45 23.05
CA ALA A 208 -25.30 9.27 21.64
C ALA A 208 -23.79 9.39 21.37
N ASP A 209 -23.01 9.89 22.35
CA ASP A 209 -21.58 10.10 22.24
C ASP A 209 -20.81 8.87 22.72
N TYR A 210 -19.62 8.72 22.18
CA TYR A 210 -18.64 7.71 22.61
C TYR A 210 -17.23 8.27 22.41
N VAL A 211 -16.27 7.60 22.98
CA VAL A 211 -14.84 7.86 22.75
C VAL A 211 -14.16 6.60 22.23
N ALA A 212 -13.21 6.79 21.35
CA ALA A 212 -12.41 5.70 20.76
C ALA A 212 -10.93 6.03 20.93
N PHE A 213 -10.13 5.01 21.21
CA PHE A 213 -8.70 5.13 21.42
C PHE A 213 -7.93 4.22 20.48
N ASP A 214 -6.74 4.69 20.10
CA ASP A 214 -5.80 3.93 19.31
C ASP A 214 -5.42 2.61 19.96
N VAL A 215 -4.88 1.71 19.13
CA VAL A 215 -4.43 0.40 19.59
C VAL A 215 -3.31 0.53 20.61
N GLU A 216 -3.51 -0.10 21.75
CA GLU A 216 -2.53 -0.19 22.81
C GLU A 216 -2.43 -1.61 23.40
N THR A 217 -1.35 -1.87 24.11
CA THR A 217 -1.20 -3.11 24.86
C THR A 217 -1.82 -2.95 26.24
N MET A 218 -2.81 -3.81 26.59
CA MET A 218 -3.51 -3.74 27.85
C MET A 218 -3.00 -4.81 28.85
N PRO A 219 -2.23 -4.44 29.88
CA PRO A 219 -1.66 -5.41 30.83
C PRO A 219 -2.73 -6.24 31.54
N GLN A 220 -3.86 -5.62 31.89
CA GLN A 220 -4.98 -6.28 32.59
C GLN A 220 -5.65 -7.35 31.72
N LEU A 221 -5.49 -7.29 30.41
CA LEU A 221 -5.97 -8.27 29.43
C LEU A 221 -4.84 -9.16 28.90
N GLN A 222 -3.87 -9.54 29.76
CA GLN A 222 -2.73 -10.40 29.42
C GLN A 222 -1.86 -9.83 28.30
N ASN A 223 -1.67 -8.51 28.30
CA ASN A 223 -0.94 -7.76 27.28
C ASN A 223 -1.55 -7.90 25.86
N ALA A 224 -2.86 -8.12 25.76
CA ALA A 224 -3.52 -8.10 24.48
C ALA A 224 -3.44 -6.71 23.82
N GLN A 225 -3.34 -6.69 22.50
CA GLN A 225 -3.44 -5.47 21.68
C GLN A 225 -4.93 -5.19 21.45
N VAL A 226 -5.41 -4.07 21.97
CA VAL A 226 -6.82 -3.72 21.91
C VAL A 226 -7.03 -2.30 21.43
N ALA A 227 -8.13 -2.08 20.68
CA ALA A 227 -8.71 -0.76 20.49
C ALA A 227 -9.87 -0.59 21.49
N SER A 228 -9.88 0.51 22.24
CA SER A 228 -10.85 0.72 23.30
C SER A 228 -11.94 1.70 22.85
N TYR A 229 -13.20 1.32 23.10
CA TYR A 229 -14.37 2.19 22.91
C TYR A 229 -15.10 2.33 24.24
N ALA A 230 -15.44 3.55 24.62
CA ALA A 230 -16.09 3.79 25.89
C ALA A 230 -17.17 4.87 25.79
N THR A 231 -18.18 4.77 26.66
CA THR A 231 -19.22 5.79 26.82
C THR A 231 -19.73 5.82 28.26
N ALA A 232 -20.38 6.92 28.63
CA ALA A 232 -21.03 7.00 29.95
C ALA A 232 -22.25 6.08 30.03
N ILE A 233 -22.40 5.37 31.13
CA ILE A 233 -23.67 4.76 31.56
C ILE A 233 -24.49 5.85 32.27
N ARG A 234 -25.74 6.01 31.83
CA ARG A 234 -26.59 7.10 32.30
C ARG A 234 -27.85 6.59 32.96
N GLU A 235 -28.39 7.44 33.86
CA GLU A 235 -29.59 7.16 34.65
C GLU A 235 -30.75 6.75 33.75
N GLY A 236 -31.35 5.59 34.07
CA GLY A 236 -32.42 4.99 33.29
C GLY A 236 -32.07 4.60 31.85
N GLY A 237 -30.78 4.58 31.49
CA GLY A 237 -30.33 4.33 30.09
C GLY A 237 -30.71 5.47 29.14
N GLN A 238 -31.14 6.64 29.65
CA GLN A 238 -31.58 7.76 28.86
C GLN A 238 -30.41 8.59 28.35
N ALA A 239 -30.48 9.07 27.08
CA ALA A 239 -29.41 9.80 26.47
C ALA A 239 -29.01 11.11 27.18
N ASP A 240 -29.98 11.74 27.87
CA ASP A 240 -29.83 12.96 28.66
C ASP A 240 -29.79 12.70 30.17
N GLY A 241 -29.79 11.43 30.61
CA GLY A 241 -29.71 11.01 31.99
C GLY A 241 -28.38 11.44 32.64
N ARG A 242 -28.41 11.57 33.96
CA ARG A 242 -27.21 11.85 34.76
C ARG A 242 -26.17 10.73 34.56
N VAL A 243 -24.90 11.08 34.44
CA VAL A 243 -23.80 10.11 34.33
C VAL A 243 -23.63 9.37 35.64
N LEU A 244 -23.67 8.06 35.63
CA LEU A 244 -23.56 7.14 36.75
C LEU A 244 -22.26 6.35 36.78
N GLY A 245 -21.64 6.15 35.63
CA GLY A 245 -20.44 5.36 35.44
C GLY A 245 -20.08 5.29 33.97
N ALA A 246 -19.28 4.32 33.58
CA ALA A 246 -18.85 4.11 32.21
C ALA A 246 -18.87 2.63 31.80
N LEU A 247 -19.18 2.37 30.52
CA LEU A 247 -18.92 1.11 29.85
C LEU A 247 -17.71 1.29 28.94
N VAL A 248 -16.75 0.35 29.02
CA VAL A 248 -15.66 0.23 28.05
C VAL A 248 -15.69 -1.16 27.42
N ILE A 249 -15.45 -1.21 26.11
CA ILE A 249 -15.32 -2.44 25.35
C ILE A 249 -13.91 -2.51 24.77
N PHE A 250 -13.27 -3.65 24.89
CA PHE A 250 -11.91 -3.89 24.40
C PHE A 250 -11.96 -4.79 23.18
N PHE A 251 -11.87 -4.16 22.00
CA PHE A 251 -11.85 -4.86 20.73
C PHE A 251 -10.51 -5.59 20.55
N ASP A 252 -10.55 -6.90 20.28
CA ASP A 252 -9.36 -7.74 20.07
C ASP A 252 -8.72 -7.44 18.71
N TRP A 253 -7.83 -6.44 18.73
CA TRP A 253 -7.26 -5.89 17.50
C TRP A 253 -6.42 -6.87 16.71
N ALA A 254 -5.49 -7.58 17.37
CA ALA A 254 -4.45 -8.35 16.67
C ALA A 254 -4.99 -9.37 15.65
N PRO A 255 -5.95 -10.28 15.99
CA PRO A 255 -6.45 -11.25 15.03
C PRO A 255 -7.29 -10.60 13.92
N GLN A 256 -8.07 -9.55 14.25
CA GLN A 256 -8.92 -8.86 13.28
C GLN A 256 -8.06 -8.10 12.26
N ALA A 257 -7.08 -7.34 12.72
CA ALA A 257 -6.17 -6.61 11.88
C ALA A 257 -5.31 -7.54 10.99
N LEU A 258 -4.84 -8.67 11.56
CA LEU A 258 -4.08 -9.66 10.80
C LEU A 258 -4.92 -10.25 9.65
N ALA A 259 -6.20 -10.54 9.89
CA ALA A 259 -7.12 -11.02 8.86
C ALA A 259 -7.27 -9.99 7.72
N VAL A 260 -7.36 -8.70 8.06
CA VAL A 260 -7.46 -7.61 7.07
C VAL A 260 -6.18 -7.50 6.25
N VAL A 261 -4.99 -7.37 6.88
CA VAL A 261 -3.73 -7.16 6.15
C VAL A 261 -3.28 -8.39 5.35
N LYS A 262 -3.69 -9.61 5.75
CA LYS A 262 -3.46 -10.84 4.99
C LYS A 262 -4.56 -11.16 3.99
N GLY A 263 -5.72 -10.54 4.12
CA GLY A 263 -6.87 -10.74 3.24
C GLY A 263 -6.77 -10.03 1.89
N VAL A 264 -5.74 -9.21 1.68
CA VAL A 264 -5.51 -8.51 0.42
C VAL A 264 -5.26 -9.51 -0.70
N ARG A 265 -5.93 -9.33 -1.85
CA ARG A 265 -5.85 -10.28 -2.96
C ARG A 265 -4.63 -10.01 -3.82
N PHE A 266 -3.56 -10.71 -3.52
CA PHE A 266 -2.34 -10.79 -4.30
C PHE A 266 -2.09 -12.22 -4.77
N SER A 267 -1.39 -12.40 -5.89
CA SER A 267 -0.80 -13.69 -6.28
C SER A 267 0.34 -14.08 -5.33
N ASP A 268 0.74 -15.35 -5.34
CA ASP A 268 1.86 -15.83 -4.52
C ASP A 268 3.17 -15.09 -4.85
N GLU A 269 3.39 -14.76 -6.12
CA GLU A 269 4.53 -13.96 -6.57
C GLU A 269 4.50 -12.55 -5.97
N GLU A 270 3.34 -11.88 -6.02
CA GLU A 270 3.19 -10.55 -5.42
C GLU A 270 3.36 -10.60 -3.91
N TRP A 271 2.79 -11.60 -3.23
CA TRP A 271 2.95 -11.77 -1.79
C TRP A 271 4.42 -11.92 -1.36
N SER A 272 5.24 -12.62 -2.16
CA SER A 272 6.66 -12.84 -1.85
C SER A 272 7.46 -11.54 -1.73
N ARG A 273 6.93 -10.42 -2.25
CA ARG A 273 7.58 -9.10 -2.31
C ARG A 273 6.75 -7.96 -1.74
N THR A 274 5.61 -8.28 -1.08
CA THR A 274 4.66 -7.27 -0.59
C THR A 274 4.51 -7.33 0.92
N ARG A 275 4.51 -6.17 1.56
CA ARG A 275 4.15 -5.98 2.97
C ARG A 275 2.93 -5.07 3.04
N CYS A 276 1.83 -5.57 3.63
CA CYS A 276 0.63 -4.81 3.92
C CYS A 276 0.63 -4.39 5.39
N MET A 277 0.30 -3.14 5.66
CA MET A 277 0.30 -2.58 7.02
C MET A 277 -0.93 -1.70 7.25
N ILE A 278 -1.31 -1.55 8.52
CA ILE A 278 -2.13 -0.45 8.98
C ILE A 278 -1.27 0.38 9.92
N VAL A 279 -1.27 1.69 9.74
CA VAL A 279 -0.56 2.62 10.62
C VAL A 279 -1.53 3.62 11.24
N ASP A 280 -1.26 4.05 12.47
CA ASP A 280 -2.06 5.07 13.16
C ASP A 280 -1.79 6.49 12.63
N ALA A 281 -2.47 7.49 13.19
CA ALA A 281 -2.32 8.90 12.81
C ALA A 281 -0.89 9.46 13.02
N SER A 282 -0.08 8.78 13.85
CA SER A 282 1.34 9.09 14.08
C SER A 282 2.27 8.24 13.22
N PHE A 283 1.71 7.47 12.29
CA PHE A 283 2.40 6.51 11.42
C PHE A 283 3.06 5.33 12.17
N ARG A 284 2.66 5.06 13.41
CA ARG A 284 3.09 3.86 14.13
C ARG A 284 2.39 2.64 13.52
N VAL A 285 3.12 1.59 13.24
CA VAL A 285 2.57 0.34 12.70
C VAL A 285 1.70 -0.33 13.75
N ILE A 286 0.40 -0.47 13.48
CA ILE A 286 -0.56 -1.12 14.37
C ILE A 286 -1.03 -2.48 13.86
N ALA A 287 -0.72 -2.81 12.58
CA ALA A 287 -0.86 -4.14 12.00
C ALA A 287 0.14 -4.33 10.87
N SER A 288 0.62 -5.55 10.67
CA SER A 288 1.52 -5.90 9.56
C SER A 288 1.31 -7.34 9.12
N SER A 289 1.32 -7.57 7.79
CA SER A 289 1.14 -8.91 7.20
C SER A 289 2.28 -9.87 7.52
N ASP A 290 3.49 -9.35 7.78
CA ASP A 290 4.67 -10.12 8.21
C ASP A 290 4.83 -10.18 9.74
N GLY A 291 3.94 -9.53 10.50
CA GLY A 291 3.98 -9.47 11.95
C GLY A 291 5.12 -8.61 12.54
N GLN A 292 5.92 -7.94 11.70
CA GLN A 292 7.06 -7.18 12.16
C GLN A 292 6.67 -5.74 12.56
N GLY A 293 7.33 -5.21 13.58
CA GLY A 293 7.26 -3.80 13.97
C GLY A 293 5.95 -3.34 14.62
N VAL A 294 4.98 -4.24 14.87
CA VAL A 294 3.66 -3.86 15.43
C VAL A 294 3.84 -3.20 16.80
N LEU A 295 3.26 -2.02 16.97
CA LEU A 295 3.36 -1.10 18.11
C LEU A 295 4.77 -0.60 18.47
N GLN A 296 5.78 -0.88 17.62
CA GLN A 296 7.17 -0.50 17.86
C GLN A 296 7.75 0.34 16.72
N GLU A 297 7.39 0.03 15.47
CA GLU A 297 7.90 0.71 14.29
C GLU A 297 7.07 1.96 13.98
N THR A 298 7.75 3.07 13.67
CA THR A 298 7.13 4.24 13.03
C THR A 298 7.51 4.23 11.56
N PHE A 299 6.53 4.01 10.69
CA PHE A 299 6.73 3.99 9.24
C PHE A 299 6.80 5.42 8.69
N ARG A 300 7.81 5.69 7.83
CA ARG A 300 7.99 7.02 7.24
C ARG A 300 7.09 7.23 6.02
N LEU A 301 5.80 7.36 6.25
CA LEU A 301 4.83 7.58 5.18
C LEU A 301 4.90 9.02 4.64
N ARG A 302 5.01 9.17 3.32
CA ARG A 302 5.01 10.45 2.61
C ARG A 302 3.67 10.67 1.93
N THR A 303 2.72 11.26 2.60
CA THR A 303 1.39 11.54 2.05
C THR A 303 1.32 12.82 1.24
N ASN A 304 2.21 13.79 1.54
CA ASN A 304 2.19 15.14 0.97
C ASN A 304 0.80 15.81 1.05
N GLY A 305 0.01 15.45 2.08
CA GLY A 305 -1.35 15.95 2.28
C GLY A 305 -2.43 15.25 1.43
N ALA A 306 -2.08 14.23 0.65
CA ALA A 306 -3.06 13.44 -0.09
C ALA A 306 -3.72 12.38 0.80
N ALA A 307 -5.01 12.13 0.59
CA ALA A 307 -5.75 11.07 1.28
C ALA A 307 -5.40 9.67 0.76
N ALA A 308 -5.02 9.54 -0.50
CA ALA A 308 -4.56 8.31 -1.10
C ALA A 308 -3.55 8.60 -2.21
N GLY A 309 -2.68 7.65 -2.50
CA GLY A 309 -1.70 7.77 -3.55
C GLY A 309 -0.60 6.72 -3.44
N PHE A 310 0.41 6.90 -4.28
CA PHE A 310 1.60 6.05 -4.25
C PHE A 310 2.86 6.87 -4.60
N TYR A 311 4.01 6.34 -4.22
CA TYR A 311 5.31 6.87 -4.58
C TYR A 311 6.35 5.74 -4.64
N GLN A 312 7.47 5.99 -5.27
CA GLN A 312 8.60 5.07 -5.30
C GLN A 312 9.72 5.54 -4.38
N GLU A 313 10.30 4.61 -3.64
CA GLU A 313 11.53 4.80 -2.88
C GLU A 313 12.77 4.65 -3.78
N SER A 314 13.95 5.03 -3.27
CA SER A 314 15.21 4.95 -4.02
C SER A 314 15.58 3.52 -4.44
N ASP A 315 15.15 2.52 -3.69
CA ASP A 315 15.32 1.08 -3.99
C ASP A 315 14.25 0.53 -4.93
N ARG A 316 13.41 1.42 -5.51
CA ARG A 316 12.26 1.12 -6.36
C ARG A 316 11.11 0.39 -5.65
N THR A 317 11.11 0.32 -4.35
CA THR A 317 9.93 -0.14 -3.61
C THR A 317 8.79 0.85 -3.86
N THR A 318 7.66 0.37 -4.35
CA THR A 318 6.44 1.17 -4.48
C THR A 318 5.72 1.15 -3.14
N VAL A 319 5.47 2.32 -2.57
CA VAL A 319 4.67 2.54 -1.37
C VAL A 319 3.36 3.16 -1.79
N SER A 320 2.27 2.44 -1.54
CA SER A 320 0.90 2.87 -1.83
C SER A 320 0.14 3.00 -0.52
N PHE A 321 -0.73 4.01 -0.42
CA PHE A 321 -1.43 4.29 0.83
C PHE A 321 -2.82 4.86 0.58
N ALA A 322 -3.68 4.69 1.59
CA ALA A 322 -4.95 5.40 1.68
C ALA A 322 -5.29 5.69 3.15
N ALA A 323 -5.74 6.90 3.42
CA ALA A 323 -6.26 7.31 4.72
C ALA A 323 -7.64 6.71 4.96
N THR A 324 -8.01 6.55 6.24
CA THR A 324 -9.36 6.20 6.66
C THR A 324 -10.39 7.17 6.06
N PRO A 325 -11.37 6.68 5.30
CA PRO A 325 -12.46 7.52 4.79
C PRO A 325 -13.54 7.79 5.86
N GLY A 326 -13.55 6.98 6.92
CA GLY A 326 -14.68 6.89 7.83
C GLY A 326 -15.83 6.04 7.24
N TYR A 327 -16.81 5.74 8.08
CA TYR A 327 -18.01 5.04 7.65
C TYR A 327 -19.23 5.52 8.47
N GLU A 328 -20.30 5.93 7.79
CA GLU A 328 -21.50 6.49 8.42
C GLU A 328 -21.16 7.63 9.39
N THR A 329 -21.49 7.49 10.65
CA THR A 329 -21.17 8.48 11.70
C THR A 329 -19.76 8.35 12.29
N TYR A 330 -19.06 7.26 11.99
CA TYR A 330 -17.69 7.02 12.43
C TYR A 330 -16.70 7.79 11.56
N LYS A 331 -15.94 8.69 12.16
CA LYS A 331 -14.99 9.57 11.44
C LYS A 331 -13.62 8.93 11.19
N GLY A 332 -13.40 7.72 11.70
CA GLY A 332 -12.08 7.09 11.73
C GLY A 332 -11.17 7.70 12.80
N LEU A 333 -10.02 7.06 13.00
CA LEU A 333 -8.98 7.50 13.94
C LEU A 333 -7.77 8.13 13.23
N GLY A 334 -7.92 8.50 11.95
CA GLY A 334 -6.83 9.07 11.15
C GLY A 334 -5.79 8.02 10.72
N TRP A 335 -6.18 6.76 10.67
CA TRP A 335 -5.31 5.65 10.27
C TRP A 335 -5.12 5.57 8.76
N TYR A 336 -4.09 4.83 8.34
CA TYR A 336 -3.81 4.58 6.93
C TYR A 336 -3.63 3.08 6.68
N GLY A 337 -4.20 2.61 5.57
CA GLY A 337 -3.77 1.38 4.93
C GLY A 337 -2.52 1.67 4.11
N VAL A 338 -1.50 0.82 4.22
CA VAL A 338 -0.22 0.99 3.52
C VAL A 338 0.21 -0.33 2.90
N ILE A 339 0.61 -0.28 1.65
CA ILE A 339 1.14 -1.44 0.91
C ILE A 339 2.51 -1.08 0.36
N CYS A 340 3.54 -1.81 0.79
CA CYS A 340 4.90 -1.71 0.30
C CYS A 340 5.20 -2.90 -0.60
N GLN A 341 5.48 -2.65 -1.89
CA GLN A 341 5.78 -3.70 -2.85
C GLN A 341 7.16 -3.49 -3.48
N LYS A 342 8.07 -4.45 -3.26
CA LYS A 342 9.39 -4.46 -3.87
C LYS A 342 9.29 -4.74 -5.38
N PRO A 343 10.27 -4.31 -6.20
CA PRO A 343 10.29 -4.63 -7.62
C PRO A 343 10.32 -6.16 -7.85
N ALA A 344 9.77 -6.62 -8.97
CA ALA A 344 9.84 -8.02 -9.34
C ALA A 344 11.32 -8.44 -9.57
N ALA A 345 11.62 -9.73 -9.35
CA ALA A 345 13.00 -10.23 -9.47
C ALA A 345 13.64 -10.00 -10.86
N ALA A 346 12.83 -10.00 -11.92
CA ALA A 346 13.25 -9.66 -13.27
C ALA A 346 13.71 -8.18 -13.39
N ASP A 347 13.09 -7.31 -12.61
CA ASP A 347 13.36 -5.87 -12.59
C ASP A 347 14.55 -5.51 -11.70
N ALA A 348 14.82 -6.31 -10.66
CA ALA A 348 15.95 -6.11 -9.76
C ALA A 348 17.30 -6.45 -10.40
N LYS A 349 17.35 -7.43 -11.30
CA LYS A 349 18.58 -7.84 -12.00
C LYS A 349 19.11 -6.77 -12.99
N ALA A 350 18.25 -5.94 -13.55
CA ALA A 350 18.64 -4.86 -14.44
C ALA A 350 19.37 -3.71 -13.73
N VAL A 351 19.21 -3.58 -12.41
CA VAL A 351 19.86 -2.53 -11.60
C VAL A 351 21.31 -2.87 -11.21
N ALA A 352 21.63 -4.16 -11.10
CA ALA A 352 22.98 -4.61 -10.76
C ALA A 352 23.96 -4.62 -11.96
N ALA A 353 23.45 -4.32 -13.16
CA ALA A 353 24.23 -4.35 -14.41
C ALA A 353 24.55 -2.94 -14.99
N HIS A 354 24.18 -1.89 -14.30
CA HIS A 354 24.53 -0.49 -14.58
C HIS A 354 25.26 0.13 -13.39
#